data_bca4311c10a5dc17279f9bd809421f76
#
_entry.id   bca4311c10a5dc17279f9bd809421f76
#
_cell.length_a   1.000
_cell.length_b   1.000
_cell.length_c   1.000
_cell.angle_alpha   90.00
_cell.angle_beta   90.00
_cell.angle_gamma   90.00
#
_symmetry.space_group_name_H-M   'P 1'
#
loop_
_entity.id
_entity.type
_entity.pdbx_description
1 polymer ?
#
loop_
_entity_poly.entity_id
_entity_poly.type
_entity_poly.pdbx_seq_one_letter_code
_entity_poly.pdbx_strand_id
1 'polypeptide(L)'
;MSSVLKIGHRGAKFYEPENTLRSFRKALELGVDAVELDVRRTRDGELVVIHDAEVDRTTNGKGLVRELTLEEIRRLDAGKGEKIPTLEEALDFLDGRVKILIELKEEGFEEEVLKLVRGKKLEKNVVIISFLEDALRRIRELDKDVETGLIYVKHENPVETALELKANYLLPLYRFTHSALIRRAHENGLKVIVWTINDEKEASEYAGKGVDGITSDKPDILKTV
;
A
#
# COMPACT_ATOMS: atom_id res chain seq x y z
N MET A 1 21.23 -7.30 11.62
CA MET A 1 19.98 -6.53 11.61
C MET A 1 19.40 -6.66 10.21
N SER A 2 18.14 -7.01 10.05
CA SER A 2 17.48 -6.97 8.72
C SER A 2 17.45 -5.51 8.26
N SER A 3 17.68 -5.26 6.97
CA SER A 3 17.55 -3.91 6.40
C SER A 3 16.10 -3.45 6.51
N VAL A 4 15.88 -2.16 6.82
CA VAL A 4 14.55 -1.56 6.83
C VAL A 4 14.01 -1.50 5.40
N LEU A 5 12.78 -1.97 5.17
CA LEU A 5 12.13 -1.89 3.85
C LEU A 5 11.85 -0.43 3.48
N LYS A 6 12.34 0.00 2.32
CA LYS A 6 12.12 1.33 1.73
C LYS A 6 10.91 1.25 0.83
N ILE A 7 9.82 1.93 1.22
CA ILE A 7 8.53 1.79 0.55
C ILE A 7 8.13 3.12 -0.08
N GLY A 8 7.89 3.11 -1.40
CA GLY A 8 7.36 4.25 -2.13
C GLY A 8 5.84 4.34 -1.98
N HIS A 9 5.33 5.40 -1.32
CA HIS A 9 3.92 5.66 -1.09
C HIS A 9 3.22 6.10 -2.38
N ARG A 10 2.30 5.29 -2.88
CA ARG A 10 1.66 5.48 -4.20
C ARG A 10 2.71 5.66 -5.31
N GLY A 11 3.83 4.92 -5.18
CA GLY A 11 5.05 5.14 -5.93
C GLY A 11 5.94 6.21 -5.32
N ALA A 12 6.37 7.18 -6.09
CA ALA A 12 7.14 8.35 -5.65
C ALA A 12 6.28 9.62 -5.82
N LYS A 13 5.16 9.69 -5.06
CA LYS A 13 4.09 10.68 -5.30
C LYS A 13 4.50 12.14 -5.13
N PHE A 14 5.63 12.41 -4.46
CA PHE A 14 6.16 13.78 -4.37
C PHE A 14 6.72 14.26 -5.71
N TYR A 15 7.20 13.36 -6.55
CA TYR A 15 7.89 13.66 -7.80
C TYR A 15 7.01 13.51 -9.04
N GLU A 16 6.12 12.50 -8.99
CA GLU A 16 5.28 12.10 -10.12
C GLU A 16 3.83 11.90 -9.67
N PRO A 17 2.84 11.96 -10.59
CA PRO A 17 1.44 11.77 -10.25
C PRO A 17 1.21 10.44 -9.50
N GLU A 18 0.64 10.52 -8.31
CA GLU A 18 0.42 9.37 -7.43
C GLU A 18 -0.36 8.24 -8.11
N ASN A 19 -0.08 6.99 -7.72
CA ASN A 19 -0.81 5.81 -8.22
C ASN A 19 -0.80 5.65 -9.75
N THR A 20 0.24 6.15 -10.43
CA THR A 20 0.45 5.97 -11.87
C THR A 20 1.68 5.11 -12.16
N LEU A 21 1.74 4.50 -13.34
CA LEU A 21 2.93 3.72 -13.74
C LEU A 21 4.20 4.58 -13.78
N ARG A 22 4.05 5.88 -14.04
CA ARG A 22 5.14 6.85 -13.99
C ARG A 22 5.67 7.05 -12.57
N SER A 23 4.78 7.16 -11.58
CA SER A 23 5.15 7.24 -10.16
C SER A 23 5.86 5.96 -9.70
N PHE A 24 5.38 4.80 -10.13
CA PHE A 24 6.01 3.51 -9.81
C PHE A 24 7.39 3.39 -10.44
N ARG A 25 7.55 3.77 -11.71
CA ARG A 25 8.87 3.82 -12.39
C ARG A 25 9.83 4.71 -11.61
N LYS A 26 9.37 5.89 -11.19
CA LYS A 26 10.19 6.82 -10.42
C LYS A 26 10.62 6.22 -9.07
N ALA A 27 9.74 5.54 -8.37
CA ALA A 27 10.09 4.84 -7.14
C ALA A 27 11.17 3.76 -7.37
N LEU A 28 11.04 2.95 -8.44
CA LEU A 28 12.05 1.97 -8.83
C LEU A 28 13.42 2.62 -9.13
N GLU A 29 13.44 3.74 -9.86
CA GLU A 29 14.67 4.50 -10.14
C GLU A 29 15.33 5.02 -8.85
N LEU A 30 14.55 5.32 -7.82
CA LEU A 30 15.04 5.78 -6.53
C LEU A 30 15.51 4.64 -5.62
N GLY A 31 15.32 3.37 -6.04
CA GLY A 31 15.85 2.19 -5.35
C GLY A 31 15.02 1.74 -4.16
N VAL A 32 13.68 1.79 -4.27
CA VAL A 32 12.77 1.24 -3.25
C VAL A 32 12.80 -0.29 -3.24
N ASP A 33 12.53 -0.89 -2.08
CA ASP A 33 12.35 -2.33 -1.90
C ASP A 33 10.89 -2.75 -2.12
N ALA A 34 9.96 -1.79 -1.98
CA ALA A 34 8.54 -2.01 -2.19
C ALA A 34 7.83 -0.75 -2.72
N VAL A 35 6.72 -0.97 -3.42
CA VAL A 35 5.76 0.08 -3.81
C VAL A 35 4.43 -0.19 -3.13
N GLU A 36 3.87 0.84 -2.55
CA GLU A 36 2.51 0.83 -2.02
C GLU A 36 1.58 1.49 -3.03
N LEU A 37 0.36 0.95 -3.18
CA LEU A 37 -0.69 1.42 -4.07
C LEU A 37 -2.08 1.18 -3.50
N ASP A 38 -3.04 2.05 -3.87
CA ASP A 38 -4.42 2.03 -3.39
C ASP A 38 -5.37 1.45 -4.43
N VAL A 39 -6.31 0.58 -4.03
CA VAL A 39 -7.25 -0.07 -4.96
C VAL A 39 -8.69 0.28 -4.63
N ARG A 40 -9.44 0.60 -5.71
CA ARG A 40 -10.90 0.77 -5.72
C ARG A 40 -11.54 0.05 -6.89
N ARG A 41 -12.87 -0.10 -6.84
CA ARG A 41 -13.64 -0.79 -7.87
C ARG A 41 -14.52 0.19 -8.64
N THR A 42 -14.52 0.06 -9.97
CA THR A 42 -15.37 0.82 -10.88
C THR A 42 -16.82 0.29 -10.91
N ARG A 43 -17.72 1.01 -11.58
CA ARG A 43 -19.12 0.61 -11.77
C ARG A 43 -19.28 -0.75 -12.49
N ASP A 44 -18.41 -1.02 -13.44
CA ASP A 44 -18.39 -2.26 -14.24
C ASP A 44 -17.52 -3.36 -13.63
N GLY A 45 -17.02 -3.16 -12.38
CA GLY A 45 -16.36 -4.20 -11.60
C GLY A 45 -14.85 -4.26 -11.76
N GLU A 46 -14.25 -3.39 -12.56
CA GLU A 46 -12.79 -3.36 -12.77
C GLU A 46 -12.05 -2.75 -11.56
N LEU A 47 -10.89 -3.31 -11.24
CA LEU A 47 -10.05 -2.81 -10.16
C LEU A 47 -9.06 -1.77 -10.69
N VAL A 48 -9.13 -0.56 -10.15
CA VAL A 48 -8.30 0.58 -10.56
C VAL A 48 -7.46 1.09 -9.40
N VAL A 49 -6.31 1.69 -9.73
CA VAL A 49 -5.35 2.16 -8.73
C VAL A 49 -5.53 3.65 -8.50
N ILE A 50 -6.26 3.98 -7.43
CA ILE A 50 -6.59 5.35 -7.03
C ILE A 50 -6.92 5.41 -5.53
N HIS A 51 -6.47 6.45 -4.85
CA HIS A 51 -6.69 6.61 -3.40
C HIS A 51 -8.10 7.06 -3.03
N ASP A 52 -8.53 8.20 -3.60
CA ASP A 52 -9.80 8.85 -3.20
C ASP A 52 -11.01 8.09 -3.78
N ALA A 53 -12.14 8.20 -3.14
CA ALA A 53 -13.39 7.68 -3.67
C ALA A 53 -13.83 8.42 -4.95
N GLU A 54 -13.34 9.64 -5.15
CA GLU A 54 -13.62 10.51 -6.28
C GLU A 54 -12.36 10.68 -7.14
N VAL A 55 -12.54 10.89 -8.44
CA VAL A 55 -11.44 11.16 -9.38
C VAL A 55 -10.96 12.61 -9.37
N ASP A 56 -11.67 13.49 -8.67
CA ASP A 56 -11.57 14.96 -8.76
C ASP A 56 -10.19 15.53 -8.42
N ARG A 57 -9.55 15.04 -7.37
CA ARG A 57 -8.29 15.59 -6.86
C ARG A 57 -7.10 15.27 -7.76
N THR A 58 -7.08 14.09 -8.34
CA THR A 58 -5.90 13.56 -9.06
C THR A 58 -6.08 13.51 -10.56
N THR A 59 -7.25 13.91 -11.08
CA THR A 59 -7.52 13.89 -12.52
C THR A 59 -8.17 15.19 -13.00
N ASN A 60 -8.31 15.30 -14.32
CA ASN A 60 -9.08 16.37 -14.96
C ASN A 60 -10.59 16.08 -15.03
N GLY A 61 -11.07 14.97 -14.44
CA GLY A 61 -12.48 14.59 -14.39
C GLY A 61 -13.14 14.85 -13.05
N LYS A 62 -14.39 14.38 -12.92
CA LYS A 62 -15.19 14.48 -11.69
C LYS A 62 -16.05 13.24 -11.51
N GLY A 63 -16.34 12.92 -10.25
CA GLY A 63 -17.29 11.90 -9.86
C GLY A 63 -16.69 10.74 -9.08
N LEU A 64 -17.56 9.90 -8.56
CA LEU A 64 -17.19 8.73 -7.77
C LEU A 64 -16.65 7.61 -8.67
N VAL A 65 -15.54 7.00 -8.31
CA VAL A 65 -14.94 5.86 -9.02
C VAL A 65 -15.97 4.74 -9.23
N ARG A 66 -16.76 4.42 -8.21
CA ARG A 66 -17.81 3.39 -8.26
C ARG A 66 -18.99 3.70 -9.20
N GLU A 67 -19.09 4.94 -9.69
CA GLU A 67 -20.14 5.37 -10.62
C GLU A 67 -19.63 5.49 -12.06
N LEU A 68 -18.33 5.38 -12.27
CA LEU A 68 -17.66 5.43 -13.56
C LEU A 68 -17.28 4.03 -14.03
N THR A 69 -17.39 3.78 -15.34
CA THR A 69 -16.83 2.58 -15.99
C THR A 69 -15.31 2.72 -16.18
N LEU A 70 -14.61 1.62 -16.40
CA LEU A 70 -13.20 1.66 -16.76
C LEU A 70 -12.95 2.49 -18.01
N GLU A 71 -13.84 2.42 -19.03
CA GLU A 71 -13.72 3.21 -20.24
C GLU A 71 -13.79 4.71 -19.95
N GLU A 72 -14.70 5.15 -19.08
CA GLU A 72 -14.81 6.56 -18.65
C GLU A 72 -13.54 7.00 -17.87
N ILE A 73 -13.05 6.16 -16.95
CA ILE A 73 -11.83 6.43 -16.17
C ILE A 73 -10.59 6.52 -17.07
N ARG A 74 -10.47 5.68 -18.10
CA ARG A 74 -9.34 5.69 -19.03
C ARG A 74 -9.26 6.96 -19.90
N ARG A 75 -10.35 7.71 -20.03
CA ARG A 75 -10.32 9.01 -20.74
C ARG A 75 -9.71 10.13 -19.92
N LEU A 76 -9.65 9.97 -18.59
CA LEU A 76 -9.12 10.98 -17.67
C LEU A 76 -7.59 11.09 -17.78
N ASP A 77 -7.09 12.28 -17.49
CA ASP A 77 -5.66 12.57 -17.30
C ASP A 77 -5.39 12.62 -15.80
N ALA A 78 -4.58 11.69 -15.32
CA ALA A 78 -4.16 11.59 -13.92
C ALA A 78 -2.91 12.46 -13.60
N GLY A 79 -2.63 13.44 -14.47
CA GLY A 79 -1.48 14.33 -14.38
C GLY A 79 -0.35 13.90 -15.32
N LYS A 80 0.28 14.89 -15.97
CA LYS A 80 1.39 14.69 -16.92
C LYS A 80 1.06 13.72 -18.07
N GLY A 81 -0.21 13.59 -18.44
CA GLY A 81 -0.66 12.68 -19.50
C GLY A 81 -0.83 11.22 -19.08
N GLU A 82 -0.58 10.90 -17.80
CA GLU A 82 -0.74 9.56 -17.26
C GLU A 82 -2.23 9.18 -17.14
N LYS A 83 -2.49 7.86 -17.13
CA LYS A 83 -3.82 7.30 -16.89
C LYS A 83 -3.88 6.68 -15.50
N ILE A 84 -5.08 6.57 -14.95
CA ILE A 84 -5.33 5.71 -13.80
C ILE A 84 -5.15 4.26 -14.28
N PRO A 85 -4.15 3.51 -13.78
CA PRO A 85 -3.94 2.13 -14.20
C PRO A 85 -4.96 1.21 -13.55
N THR A 86 -5.23 0.07 -14.18
CA THR A 86 -5.88 -1.05 -13.49
C THR A 86 -4.90 -1.68 -12.51
N LEU A 87 -5.42 -2.42 -11.52
CA LEU A 87 -4.57 -3.22 -10.64
C LEU A 87 -3.74 -4.23 -11.45
N GLU A 88 -4.32 -4.83 -12.48
CA GLU A 88 -3.61 -5.76 -13.35
C GLU A 88 -2.40 -5.12 -14.02
N GLU A 89 -2.58 -3.93 -14.62
CA GLU A 89 -1.49 -3.17 -15.26
C GLU A 89 -0.40 -2.79 -14.25
N ALA A 90 -0.78 -2.41 -13.02
CA ALA A 90 0.17 -2.08 -11.96
C ALA A 90 0.98 -3.32 -11.51
N LEU A 91 0.30 -4.46 -11.34
CA LEU A 91 0.97 -5.72 -10.99
C LEU A 91 1.93 -6.18 -12.09
N ASP A 92 1.54 -6.12 -13.36
CA ASP A 92 2.41 -6.46 -14.49
C ASP A 92 3.64 -5.55 -14.56
N PHE A 93 3.45 -4.27 -14.28
CA PHE A 93 4.56 -3.32 -14.27
C PHE A 93 5.56 -3.58 -13.13
N LEU A 94 5.08 -3.98 -11.95
CA LEU A 94 5.90 -4.15 -10.74
C LEU A 94 6.43 -5.59 -10.55
N ASP A 95 5.90 -6.57 -11.30
CA ASP A 95 6.26 -7.98 -11.19
C ASP A 95 7.78 -8.20 -11.32
N GLY A 96 8.32 -9.00 -10.38
CA GLY A 96 9.73 -9.35 -10.32
C GLY A 96 10.68 -8.19 -10.01
N ARG A 97 10.18 -6.98 -9.77
CA ARG A 97 11.00 -5.78 -9.53
C ARG A 97 11.11 -5.42 -8.06
N VAL A 98 9.98 -5.42 -7.35
CA VAL A 98 9.89 -5.00 -5.94
C VAL A 98 8.73 -5.71 -5.26
N LYS A 99 8.68 -5.68 -3.93
CA LYS A 99 7.49 -6.10 -3.16
C LYS A 99 6.35 -5.09 -3.37
N ILE A 100 5.10 -5.54 -3.33
CA ILE A 100 3.93 -4.70 -3.59
C ILE A 100 3.03 -4.70 -2.36
N LEU A 101 2.73 -3.52 -1.81
CA LEU A 101 1.71 -3.33 -0.78
C LEU A 101 0.42 -2.85 -1.45
N ILE A 102 -0.63 -3.64 -1.40
CA ILE A 102 -1.94 -3.33 -1.99
C ILE A 102 -2.89 -2.90 -0.89
N GLU A 103 -3.24 -1.60 -0.84
CA GLU A 103 -4.24 -1.12 0.11
C GLU A 103 -5.65 -1.27 -0.46
N LEU A 104 -6.49 -2.03 0.26
CA LEU A 104 -7.93 -2.10 -0.02
C LEU A 104 -8.63 -0.91 0.61
N LYS A 105 -9.18 -0.02 -0.22
CA LYS A 105 -9.91 1.19 0.24
C LYS A 105 -11.39 0.93 0.51
N GLU A 106 -11.89 -0.21 0.11
CA GLU A 106 -13.30 -0.63 0.19
C GLU A 106 -13.36 -2.15 0.40
N GLU A 107 -14.49 -2.64 0.84
CA GLU A 107 -14.81 -4.06 0.97
C GLU A 107 -15.55 -4.58 -0.27
N GLY A 108 -15.60 -5.92 -0.41
CA GLY A 108 -16.44 -6.62 -1.38
C GLY A 108 -15.79 -6.89 -2.73
N PHE A 109 -14.44 -6.77 -2.82
CA PHE A 109 -13.68 -7.19 -4.00
C PHE A 109 -12.38 -7.95 -3.63
N GLU A 110 -12.31 -8.48 -2.43
CA GLU A 110 -11.16 -9.21 -1.90
C GLU A 110 -10.83 -10.44 -2.75
N GLU A 111 -11.88 -11.13 -3.23
CA GLU A 111 -11.71 -12.33 -4.06
C GLU A 111 -11.12 -11.98 -5.45
N GLU A 112 -11.56 -10.87 -6.06
CA GLU A 112 -11.05 -10.37 -7.32
C GLU A 112 -9.57 -9.98 -7.21
N VAL A 113 -9.16 -9.32 -6.11
CA VAL A 113 -7.75 -9.00 -5.85
C VAL A 113 -6.92 -10.28 -5.73
N LEU A 114 -7.37 -11.25 -4.91
CA LEU A 114 -6.68 -12.52 -4.75
C LEU A 114 -6.59 -13.31 -6.06
N LYS A 115 -7.63 -13.27 -6.89
CA LYS A 115 -7.63 -13.91 -8.21
C LYS A 115 -6.54 -13.33 -9.11
N LEU A 116 -6.38 -12.01 -9.15
CA LEU A 116 -5.30 -11.37 -9.91
C LEU A 116 -3.92 -11.73 -9.35
N VAL A 117 -3.73 -11.64 -8.04
CA VAL A 117 -2.46 -11.99 -7.37
C VAL A 117 -2.05 -13.44 -7.66
N ARG A 118 -2.97 -14.39 -7.53
CA ARG A 118 -2.74 -15.82 -7.82
C ARG A 118 -2.50 -16.07 -9.31
N GLY A 119 -3.31 -15.43 -10.18
CA GLY A 119 -3.15 -15.56 -11.62
C GLY A 119 -1.76 -15.16 -12.13
N LYS A 120 -1.14 -14.21 -11.43
CA LYS A 120 0.23 -13.74 -11.71
C LYS A 120 1.30 -14.41 -10.85
N LYS A 121 0.94 -15.32 -9.92
CA LYS A 121 1.84 -16.04 -9.00
C LYS A 121 2.63 -15.09 -8.09
N LEU A 122 1.99 -14.01 -7.64
CA LEU A 122 2.59 -12.95 -6.83
C LEU A 122 2.31 -13.10 -5.33
N GLU A 123 1.74 -14.22 -4.85
CA GLU A 123 1.30 -14.42 -3.46
C GLU A 123 2.42 -14.14 -2.45
N LYS A 124 3.67 -14.44 -2.80
CA LYS A 124 4.85 -14.20 -1.95
C LYS A 124 5.44 -12.80 -2.08
N ASN A 125 5.02 -12.06 -3.10
CA ASN A 125 5.54 -10.72 -3.41
C ASN A 125 4.57 -9.60 -3.05
N VAL A 126 3.36 -9.95 -2.64
CA VAL A 126 2.29 -9.01 -2.28
C VAL A 126 2.03 -9.04 -0.78
N VAL A 127 1.75 -7.88 -0.20
CA VAL A 127 1.12 -7.73 1.12
C VAL A 127 -0.20 -6.99 0.90
N ILE A 128 -1.32 -7.55 1.33
CA ILE A 128 -2.61 -6.86 1.29
C ILE A 128 -2.80 -6.10 2.60
N ILE A 129 -2.97 -4.80 2.51
CA ILE A 129 -3.09 -3.93 3.66
C ILE A 129 -4.42 -3.18 3.64
N SER A 130 -4.96 -2.84 4.81
CA SER A 130 -6.19 -2.04 4.89
C SER A 130 -6.38 -1.42 6.27
N PHE A 131 -7.15 -0.32 6.33
CA PHE A 131 -7.78 0.19 7.55
C PHE A 131 -9.03 -0.62 7.94
N LEU A 132 -9.61 -1.36 7.00
CA LEU A 132 -10.85 -2.11 7.14
C LEU A 132 -10.53 -3.52 7.65
N GLU A 133 -10.83 -3.76 8.92
CA GLU A 133 -10.56 -5.05 9.56
C GLU A 133 -11.33 -6.20 8.88
N ASP A 134 -12.58 -5.93 8.46
CA ASP A 134 -13.41 -6.94 7.81
C ASP A 134 -12.88 -7.33 6.41
N ALA A 135 -12.29 -6.39 5.65
CA ALA A 135 -11.58 -6.72 4.43
C ALA A 135 -10.39 -7.66 4.69
N LEU A 136 -9.57 -7.39 5.73
CA LEU A 136 -8.46 -8.26 6.11
C LEU A 136 -8.93 -9.63 6.61
N ARG A 137 -10.03 -9.67 7.37
CA ARG A 137 -10.66 -10.92 7.81
C ARG A 137 -11.10 -11.75 6.60
N ARG A 138 -11.76 -11.09 5.63
CA ARG A 138 -12.21 -11.74 4.40
C ARG A 138 -11.04 -12.27 3.58
N ILE A 139 -9.96 -11.50 3.40
CA ILE A 139 -8.73 -11.98 2.75
C ILE A 139 -8.20 -13.25 3.45
N ARG A 140 -8.12 -13.25 4.78
CA ARG A 140 -7.60 -14.39 5.54
C ARG A 140 -8.49 -15.64 5.48
N GLU A 141 -9.80 -15.47 5.31
CA GLU A 141 -10.74 -16.58 5.06
C GLU A 141 -10.51 -17.21 3.69
N LEU A 142 -10.26 -16.37 2.66
CA LEU A 142 -10.07 -16.79 1.27
C LEU A 142 -8.66 -17.32 1.00
N ASP A 143 -7.66 -16.81 1.73
CA ASP A 143 -6.25 -17.14 1.54
C ASP A 143 -5.49 -17.10 2.87
N LYS A 144 -4.83 -18.23 3.20
CA LYS A 144 -4.07 -18.34 4.46
C LYS A 144 -2.59 -17.97 4.31
N ASP A 145 -2.10 -17.90 3.07
CA ASP A 145 -0.68 -17.78 2.76
C ASP A 145 -0.27 -16.36 2.37
N VAL A 146 -1.17 -15.57 1.74
CA VAL A 146 -0.88 -14.18 1.40
C VAL A 146 -0.63 -13.35 2.67
N GLU A 147 0.43 -12.54 2.68
CA GLU A 147 0.71 -11.65 3.81
C GLU A 147 -0.33 -10.52 3.89
N THR A 148 -0.75 -10.18 5.12
CA THR A 148 -1.69 -9.08 5.37
C THR A 148 -1.17 -8.12 6.41
N GLY A 149 -1.67 -6.87 6.41
CA GLY A 149 -1.28 -5.85 7.37
C GLY A 149 -2.40 -4.89 7.75
N LEU A 150 -2.50 -4.59 9.05
CA LEU A 150 -3.49 -3.66 9.60
C LEU A 150 -2.92 -2.24 9.59
N ILE A 151 -3.56 -1.33 8.84
CA ILE A 151 -3.24 0.11 8.84
C ILE A 151 -4.10 0.81 9.89
N TYR A 152 -3.50 1.73 10.64
CA TYR A 152 -4.26 2.55 11.60
C TYR A 152 -3.54 3.86 11.95
N VAL A 153 -4.34 4.86 12.37
CA VAL A 153 -3.83 6.13 12.91
C VAL A 153 -3.67 6.04 14.43
N LYS A 154 -4.76 5.71 15.12
CA LYS A 154 -4.81 5.43 16.55
C LYS A 154 -5.67 4.19 16.77
N HIS A 155 -5.22 3.30 17.64
CA HIS A 155 -5.92 2.06 17.96
C HIS A 155 -5.63 1.69 19.40
N GLU A 156 -6.64 1.23 20.15
CA GLU A 156 -6.46 0.90 21.58
C GLU A 156 -5.61 -0.36 21.75
N ASN A 157 -5.90 -1.42 20.98
CA ASN A 157 -5.27 -2.73 21.08
C ASN A 157 -4.78 -3.25 19.73
N PRO A 158 -3.82 -2.54 19.05
CA PRO A 158 -3.47 -2.86 17.66
C PRO A 158 -2.79 -4.23 17.51
N VAL A 159 -2.02 -4.67 18.50
CA VAL A 159 -1.33 -5.96 18.46
C VAL A 159 -2.34 -7.09 18.57
N GLU A 160 -3.26 -7.01 19.51
CA GLU A 160 -4.33 -7.99 19.71
C GLU A 160 -5.20 -8.12 18.47
N THR A 161 -5.66 -6.99 17.93
CA THR A 161 -6.47 -6.98 16.70
C THR A 161 -5.72 -7.61 15.53
N ALA A 162 -4.44 -7.28 15.34
CA ALA A 162 -3.64 -7.89 14.27
C ALA A 162 -3.49 -9.41 14.45
N LEU A 163 -3.35 -9.89 15.69
CA LEU A 163 -3.29 -11.33 15.98
C LEU A 163 -4.62 -12.03 15.69
N GLU A 164 -5.76 -11.43 16.07
CA GLU A 164 -7.10 -11.94 15.76
C GLU A 164 -7.33 -12.01 14.24
N LEU A 165 -6.88 -11.02 13.50
CA LEU A 165 -6.91 -10.98 12.04
C LEU A 165 -5.88 -11.92 11.39
N LYS A 166 -4.97 -12.50 12.18
CA LYS A 166 -3.80 -13.26 11.68
C LYS A 166 -2.97 -12.47 10.67
N ALA A 167 -2.85 -11.18 10.90
CA ALA A 167 -2.03 -10.28 10.09
C ALA A 167 -0.53 -10.53 10.33
N ASN A 168 0.28 -10.16 9.36
CA ASN A 168 1.73 -10.28 9.43
C ASN A 168 2.38 -8.94 9.81
N TYR A 169 1.68 -7.84 9.53
CA TYR A 169 2.18 -6.48 9.69
C TYR A 169 1.22 -5.60 10.48
N LEU A 170 1.81 -4.69 11.28
CA LEU A 170 1.17 -3.48 11.77
C LEU A 170 1.68 -2.29 10.96
N LEU A 171 0.76 -1.44 10.49
CA LEU A 171 1.09 -0.22 9.75
C LEU A 171 0.56 1.02 10.48
N PRO A 172 1.18 1.42 11.60
CA PRO A 172 0.80 2.62 12.34
C PRO A 172 1.24 3.91 11.66
N LEU A 173 0.44 4.98 11.83
CA LEU A 173 0.92 6.34 11.59
C LEU A 173 2.11 6.62 12.52
N TYR A 174 3.27 6.99 11.94
CA TYR A 174 4.54 7.08 12.66
C TYR A 174 4.49 7.94 13.94
N ARG A 175 3.76 9.07 13.91
CA ARG A 175 3.65 10.00 15.05
C ARG A 175 3.05 9.41 16.31
N PHE A 176 2.33 8.29 16.19
CA PHE A 176 1.75 7.56 17.33
C PHE A 176 2.47 6.24 17.62
N THR A 177 3.65 6.05 17.01
CA THR A 177 4.44 4.81 17.12
C THR A 177 5.64 5.00 18.04
N HIS A 178 5.70 4.23 19.13
CA HIS A 178 6.79 4.27 20.10
C HIS A 178 7.48 2.92 20.19
N SER A 179 8.72 2.92 20.69
CA SER A 179 9.55 1.71 20.79
C SER A 179 8.90 0.58 21.60
N ALA A 180 8.04 0.90 22.57
CA ALA A 180 7.29 -0.12 23.33
C ALA A 180 6.29 -0.89 22.46
N LEU A 181 5.58 -0.20 21.54
CA LEU A 181 4.68 -0.83 20.57
C LEU A 181 5.44 -1.72 19.60
N ILE A 182 6.59 -1.22 19.07
CA ILE A 182 7.41 -1.98 18.12
C ILE A 182 7.91 -3.28 18.77
N ARG A 183 8.46 -3.21 20.00
CA ARG A 183 8.88 -4.41 20.73
C ARG A 183 7.74 -5.40 20.96
N ARG A 184 6.57 -4.92 21.43
CA ARG A 184 5.41 -5.77 21.67
C ARG A 184 4.92 -6.46 20.39
N ALA A 185 4.94 -5.75 19.25
CA ALA A 185 4.63 -6.34 17.95
C ALA A 185 5.62 -7.46 17.61
N HIS A 186 6.92 -7.20 17.73
CA HIS A 186 7.97 -8.20 17.46
C HIS A 186 7.90 -9.41 18.38
N GLU A 187 7.65 -9.21 19.69
CA GLU A 187 7.45 -10.29 20.68
C GLU A 187 6.28 -11.22 20.29
N ASN A 188 5.33 -10.72 19.50
CA ASN A 188 4.20 -11.46 18.98
C ASN A 188 4.35 -11.88 17.51
N GLY A 189 5.56 -11.75 16.93
CA GLY A 189 5.84 -12.16 15.56
C GLY A 189 5.33 -11.24 14.46
N LEU A 190 4.83 -10.05 14.82
CA LEU A 190 4.35 -9.03 13.88
C LEU A 190 5.51 -8.13 13.45
N LYS A 191 5.53 -7.74 12.18
CA LYS A 191 6.42 -6.70 11.65
C LYS A 191 5.74 -5.34 11.70
N VAL A 192 6.54 -4.26 11.80
CA VAL A 192 6.02 -2.89 11.90
C VAL A 192 6.54 -2.04 10.75
N ILE A 193 5.62 -1.52 9.93
CA ILE A 193 5.89 -0.57 8.85
C ILE A 193 5.23 0.77 9.23
N VAL A 194 6.00 1.84 9.28
CA VAL A 194 5.45 3.17 9.60
C VAL A 194 5.20 4.03 8.36
N TRP A 195 4.18 4.89 8.42
CA TRP A 195 3.78 5.78 7.33
C TRP A 195 3.31 7.14 7.86
N THR A 196 3.40 8.24 7.14
CA THR A 196 4.24 8.49 5.99
C THR A 196 5.34 9.43 6.44
N ILE A 197 6.59 9.02 6.33
CA ILE A 197 7.75 9.79 6.77
C ILE A 197 8.40 10.43 5.53
N ASN A 198 8.53 11.76 5.56
CA ASN A 198 9.06 12.57 4.46
C ASN A 198 10.27 13.43 4.88
N ASP A 199 10.84 13.15 6.05
CA ASP A 199 12.03 13.79 6.59
C ASP A 199 13.10 12.75 6.90
N GLU A 200 14.35 13.01 6.52
CA GLU A 200 15.47 12.07 6.64
C GLU A 200 15.84 11.79 8.10
N LYS A 201 15.73 12.80 9.00
CA LYS A 201 16.01 12.61 10.42
C LYS A 201 14.95 11.75 11.08
N GLU A 202 13.67 11.99 10.75
CA GLU A 202 12.58 11.15 11.24
C GLU A 202 12.74 9.71 10.71
N ALA A 203 13.12 9.52 9.44
CA ALA A 203 13.36 8.20 8.87
C ALA A 203 14.48 7.46 9.64
N SER A 204 15.62 8.13 9.87
CA SER A 204 16.73 7.57 10.64
C SER A 204 16.36 7.27 12.10
N GLU A 205 15.55 8.14 12.74
CA GLU A 205 15.05 7.93 14.11
C GLU A 205 14.20 6.65 14.18
N TYR A 206 13.26 6.48 13.24
CA TYR A 206 12.37 5.31 13.25
C TYR A 206 13.09 4.03 12.85
N ALA A 207 14.07 4.09 11.95
CA ALA A 207 14.96 2.96 11.67
C ALA A 207 15.74 2.56 12.94
N GLY A 208 16.23 3.53 13.70
CA GLY A 208 16.89 3.30 15.00
C GLY A 208 15.96 2.75 16.10
N LYS A 209 14.64 2.98 16.00
CA LYS A 209 13.64 2.36 16.89
C LYS A 209 13.36 0.90 16.52
N GLY A 210 13.85 0.43 15.38
CA GLY A 210 13.75 -0.96 14.94
C GLY A 210 12.48 -1.28 14.15
N VAL A 211 11.91 -0.33 13.39
CA VAL A 211 10.82 -0.64 12.47
C VAL A 211 11.31 -1.51 11.30
N ASP A 212 10.44 -2.33 10.74
CA ASP A 212 10.76 -3.24 9.64
C ASP A 212 10.62 -2.57 8.27
N GLY A 213 9.90 -1.44 8.19
CA GLY A 213 9.75 -0.68 6.96
C GLY A 213 9.29 0.75 7.20
N ILE A 214 9.59 1.62 6.22
CA ILE A 214 9.20 3.03 6.22
C ILE A 214 8.58 3.36 4.86
N THR A 215 7.35 3.87 4.89
CA THR A 215 6.64 4.36 3.70
C THR A 215 6.86 5.87 3.57
N SER A 216 7.30 6.32 2.38
CA SER A 216 7.60 7.72 2.10
C SER A 216 7.05 8.18 0.74
N ASP A 217 6.60 9.45 0.69
CA ASP A 217 6.29 10.14 -0.56
C ASP A 217 7.56 10.50 -1.35
N LYS A 218 8.70 10.58 -0.61
CA LYS A 218 10.04 10.94 -1.10
C LYS A 218 11.02 9.80 -0.83
N PRO A 219 10.92 8.66 -1.53
CA PRO A 219 11.66 7.46 -1.16
C PRO A 219 13.19 7.60 -1.25
N ASP A 220 13.71 8.63 -1.92
CA ASP A 220 15.14 8.96 -1.94
C ASP A 220 15.72 9.32 -0.57
N ILE A 221 14.90 9.85 0.36
CA ILE A 221 15.34 10.10 1.74
C ILE A 221 15.65 8.82 2.53
N LEU A 222 15.17 7.67 2.05
CA LEU A 222 15.37 6.38 2.70
C LEU A 222 16.69 5.69 2.33
N LYS A 223 17.57 6.34 1.54
CA LYS A 223 18.84 5.74 1.11
C LYS A 223 19.81 5.47 2.25
N THR A 224 19.68 6.22 3.33
CA THR A 224 20.57 6.18 4.49
C THR A 224 20.05 5.30 5.65
N VAL A 225 18.90 4.65 5.50
CA VAL A 225 18.28 3.80 6.52
C VAL A 225 18.29 2.32 6.15
#